data_b526a59db9f2026c5b560883a860b9b4
#
_entry.id   b526a59db9f2026c5b560883a860b9b4
#
_cell.length_a   1.000
_cell.length_b   1.000
_cell.length_c   1.000
_cell.angle_alpha   90.00
_cell.angle_beta   90.00
_cell.angle_gamma   90.00
#
_symmetry.space_group_name_H-M   'P 1'
#
loop_
_entity.id
_entity.type
_entity.pdbx_description
1 polymer ?
#
loop_
_entity_poly.entity_id
_entity_poly.type
_entity_poly.pdbx_seq_one_letter_code
_entity_poly.pdbx_strand_id
1 'polypeptide(L)'
;MTEKNWCQIIITTHVPGLAALLPIQSLRYITNSEGSPEVAVGTEDAGILARVADTLGVLPDLTPPLAPQHHDVKLVICVEGPNDVAFLTAISRTAHQADPSIVDLNSSPYIVIIPLGGNTLKEWVNHNYLQKLNTPEYHIYDSDNTHVHAGICDQINRRSDGSSARETTKREMENYIHSDVVRDLFGVQIEISDTMDVPREISALLQARNPTAYSPETVKRKLNKLGVPRMTMELLHSRDPADEVIGWLRDISKFIQA
;
A
#
# COMPACT_ATOMS: atom_id res chain seq x y z
N MET A 1 48.55 19.61 3.73
CA MET A 1 47.16 20.05 3.78
C MET A 1 46.45 19.34 2.62
N THR A 2 45.69 18.31 2.91
CA THR A 2 44.89 17.59 1.89
C THR A 2 43.62 18.39 1.66
N GLU A 3 43.43 18.96 0.49
CA GLU A 3 42.19 19.59 0.07
C GLU A 3 41.08 18.51 0.11
N LYS A 4 40.12 18.69 1.01
CA LYS A 4 38.90 17.88 1.01
C LYS A 4 38.04 18.33 -0.19
N ASN A 5 38.03 17.56 -1.27
CA ASN A 5 37.09 17.76 -2.34
C ASN A 5 35.67 17.48 -1.83
N TRP A 6 34.86 18.51 -1.70
CA TRP A 6 33.45 18.39 -1.38
C TRP A 6 32.67 18.12 -2.66
N CYS A 7 31.87 17.08 -2.67
CA CYS A 7 30.94 16.78 -3.75
C CYS A 7 29.51 16.94 -3.22
N GLN A 8 28.71 17.70 -3.94
CA GLN A 8 27.25 17.75 -3.70
C GLN A 8 26.56 16.84 -4.71
N ILE A 9 25.74 15.90 -4.19
CA ILE A 9 24.95 15.00 -5.02
C ILE A 9 23.49 15.40 -4.89
N ILE A 10 22.81 15.64 -6.02
CA ILE A 10 21.38 15.90 -6.08
C ILE A 10 20.77 14.71 -6.82
N ILE A 11 19.81 14.05 -6.18
CA ILE A 11 19.09 12.90 -6.73
C ILE A 11 17.62 13.29 -6.85
N THR A 12 17.05 13.14 -8.04
CA THR A 12 15.60 13.26 -8.22
C THR A 12 14.99 11.88 -8.30
N THR A 13 13.90 11.65 -7.58
CA THR A 13 13.21 10.38 -7.57
C THR A 13 11.71 10.56 -7.34
N HIS A 14 10.92 9.67 -7.90
CA HIS A 14 9.51 9.47 -7.57
C HIS A 14 9.29 8.12 -6.86
N VAL A 15 10.39 7.43 -6.51
CA VAL A 15 10.34 6.13 -5.84
C VAL A 15 10.30 6.34 -4.33
N PRO A 16 9.19 5.97 -3.66
CA PRO A 16 9.00 6.17 -2.22
C PRO A 16 10.11 5.55 -1.37
N GLY A 17 10.48 4.32 -1.68
CA GLY A 17 11.49 3.56 -0.94
C GLY A 17 12.87 4.24 -0.93
N LEU A 18 13.26 4.91 -2.03
CA LEU A 18 14.53 5.65 -2.06
C LEU A 18 14.44 6.93 -1.24
N ALA A 19 13.32 7.63 -1.28
CA ALA A 19 13.12 8.84 -0.47
C ALA A 19 13.11 8.52 1.03
N ALA A 20 12.54 7.38 1.43
CA ALA A 20 12.51 6.93 2.82
C ALA A 20 13.90 6.59 3.41
N LEU A 21 14.88 6.27 2.56
CA LEU A 21 16.25 5.99 2.99
C LEU A 21 17.07 7.25 3.26
N LEU A 22 16.58 8.44 2.90
CA LEU A 22 17.33 9.69 2.99
C LEU A 22 16.94 10.46 4.26
N PRO A 23 17.90 11.16 4.90
CA PRO A 23 17.59 12.02 6.03
C PRO A 23 16.60 13.11 5.63
N ILE A 24 15.59 13.36 6.45
CA ILE A 24 14.49 14.29 6.12
C ILE A 24 14.98 15.70 5.79
N GLN A 25 16.03 16.16 6.45
CA GLN A 25 16.65 17.48 6.20
C GLN A 25 17.27 17.58 4.80
N SER A 26 17.56 16.45 4.14
CA SER A 26 18.09 16.42 2.78
C SER A 26 16.99 16.40 1.72
N LEU A 27 15.74 16.14 2.11
CA LEU A 27 14.63 16.03 1.18
C LEU A 27 14.14 17.43 0.75
N ARG A 28 13.84 17.53 -0.55
CA ARG A 28 13.19 18.69 -1.17
C ARG A 28 12.01 18.17 -1.95
N TYR A 29 10.84 18.61 -1.60
CA TYR A 29 9.61 18.23 -2.28
C TYR A 29 9.22 19.32 -3.28
N ILE A 30 9.16 18.95 -4.55
CA ILE A 30 8.83 19.87 -5.64
C ILE A 30 7.42 19.56 -6.10
N THR A 31 6.54 20.54 -5.99
CA THR A 31 5.18 20.49 -6.51
C THR A 31 5.01 21.50 -7.62
N ASN A 32 4.03 21.26 -8.48
CA ASN A 32 3.60 22.21 -9.47
C ASN A 32 2.14 22.60 -9.13
N SER A 33 2.00 23.68 -8.36
CA SER A 33 0.68 24.23 -8.03
C SER A 33 0.33 25.30 -9.04
N GLU A 34 -0.72 25.09 -9.82
CA GLU A 34 -1.25 26.05 -10.80
C GLU A 34 -0.23 26.57 -11.82
N GLY A 35 0.73 25.72 -12.22
CA GLY A 35 1.75 26.08 -13.22
C GLY A 35 3.00 26.77 -12.66
N SER A 36 3.10 26.94 -11.35
CA SER A 36 4.30 27.45 -10.67
C SER A 36 4.95 26.35 -9.83
N PRO A 37 6.24 26.05 -10.01
CA PRO A 37 6.94 25.08 -9.20
C PRO A 37 7.19 25.64 -7.79
N GLU A 38 6.76 24.92 -6.77
CA GLU A 38 7.05 25.20 -5.37
C GLU A 38 8.03 24.16 -4.82
N VAL A 39 9.02 24.62 -4.06
CA VAL A 39 10.00 23.77 -3.38
C VAL A 39 9.79 23.87 -1.89
N ALA A 40 9.44 22.75 -1.29
CA ALA A 40 9.23 22.68 0.15
C ALA A 40 10.37 21.88 0.82
N VAL A 41 10.84 22.33 1.99
CA VAL A 41 11.95 21.75 2.75
C VAL A 41 11.41 20.91 3.90
N GLY A 42 11.88 19.67 4.03
CA GLY A 42 11.30 18.69 4.94
C GLY A 42 11.37 19.05 6.45
N THR A 43 12.15 20.05 6.84
CA THR A 43 12.29 20.47 8.25
C THR A 43 11.50 21.72 8.62
N GLU A 44 11.01 22.49 7.64
CA GLU A 44 10.41 23.80 7.87
C GLU A 44 8.89 23.80 7.82
N ASP A 45 8.30 22.76 7.23
CA ASP A 45 6.84 22.66 7.07
C ASP A 45 6.34 21.28 7.53
N ALA A 46 5.68 21.25 8.69
CA ALA A 46 5.05 20.01 9.20
C ALA A 46 4.02 19.40 8.23
N GLY A 47 3.46 20.19 7.31
CA GLY A 47 2.56 19.72 6.26
C GLY A 47 3.28 19.01 5.10
N ILE A 48 4.58 19.21 4.92
CA ILE A 48 5.35 18.54 3.86
C ILE A 48 5.37 17.04 4.04
N LEU A 49 5.58 16.58 5.25
CA LEU A 49 5.63 15.15 5.53
C LEU A 49 4.32 14.47 5.23
N ALA A 50 3.20 15.12 5.55
CA ALA A 50 1.89 14.63 5.17
C ALA A 50 1.70 14.62 3.65
N ARG A 51 2.20 15.63 2.93
CA ARG A 51 2.14 15.70 1.46
C ARG A 51 3.10 14.71 0.78
N VAL A 52 4.30 14.56 1.30
CA VAL A 52 5.25 13.54 0.82
C VAL A 52 4.69 12.15 1.07
N ALA A 53 4.16 11.89 2.25
CA ALA A 53 3.49 10.64 2.59
C ALA A 53 2.27 10.39 1.69
N ASP A 54 1.49 11.43 1.42
CA ASP A 54 0.31 11.37 0.55
C ASP A 54 0.66 11.08 -0.91
N THR A 55 1.75 11.66 -1.40
CA THR A 55 2.17 11.54 -2.80
C THR A 55 3.00 10.29 -3.04
N LEU A 56 3.85 9.92 -2.10
CA LEU A 56 4.76 8.79 -2.21
C LEU A 56 4.23 7.52 -1.53
N GLY A 57 3.15 7.62 -0.73
CA GLY A 57 2.58 6.46 -0.04
C GLY A 57 3.40 5.91 1.14
N VAL A 58 4.50 6.58 1.50
CA VAL A 58 5.37 6.18 2.62
C VAL A 58 5.67 7.39 3.49
N LEU A 59 5.32 7.32 4.78
CA LEU A 59 5.87 8.23 5.78
C LEU A 59 7.32 7.82 6.03
N PRO A 60 8.29 8.74 5.90
CA PRO A 60 9.57 8.55 6.57
C PRO A 60 9.28 8.31 8.05
N ASP A 61 9.86 7.29 8.63
CA ASP A 61 9.71 7.04 10.07
C ASP A 61 10.30 8.22 10.84
N LEU A 62 9.40 9.03 11.43
CA LEU A 62 9.74 10.23 12.17
C LEU A 62 9.94 9.94 13.66
N THR A 63 9.69 8.73 14.11
CA THR A 63 10.05 8.30 15.45
C THR A 63 11.56 8.37 15.57
N PRO A 64 12.11 9.14 16.53
CA PRO A 64 13.54 8.99 16.88
C PRO A 64 13.73 7.50 17.16
N PRO A 65 14.82 6.89 16.67
CA PRO A 65 15.05 5.49 16.92
C PRO A 65 15.06 5.28 18.44
N LEU A 66 13.97 4.74 18.96
CA LEU A 66 14.03 3.99 20.21
C LEU A 66 15.18 3.02 19.96
N ALA A 67 16.12 2.94 20.92
CA ALA A 67 17.31 2.10 20.80
C ALA A 67 16.98 0.81 20.06
N PRO A 68 17.72 0.47 18.99
CA PRO A 68 17.28 -0.51 18.03
C PRO A 68 17.00 -1.83 18.76
N GLN A 69 15.71 -2.10 19.00
CA GLN A 69 15.28 -3.45 19.24
C GLN A 69 15.37 -4.07 17.85
N HIS A 70 16.45 -4.79 17.59
CA HIS A 70 16.60 -5.59 16.38
C HIS A 70 15.52 -6.67 16.43
N HIS A 71 14.36 -6.38 15.85
CA HIS A 71 13.37 -7.38 15.54
C HIS A 71 13.75 -7.93 14.17
N ASP A 72 14.05 -9.22 14.11
CA ASP A 72 14.26 -9.88 12.83
C ASP A 72 12.94 -9.84 12.05
N VAL A 73 12.97 -9.25 10.86
CA VAL A 73 11.82 -9.26 9.96
C VAL A 73 11.54 -10.70 9.57
N LYS A 74 10.36 -11.19 9.89
CA LYS A 74 9.94 -12.56 9.61
C LYS A 74 9.22 -12.72 8.27
N LEU A 75 8.62 -11.63 7.77
CA LEU A 75 7.85 -11.64 6.54
C LEU A 75 7.92 -10.29 5.83
N VAL A 76 8.07 -10.35 4.51
CA VAL A 76 7.88 -9.19 3.63
C VAL A 76 6.58 -9.38 2.84
N ILE A 77 5.65 -8.44 2.96
CA ILE A 77 4.43 -8.39 2.16
C ILE A 77 4.70 -7.50 0.95
N CYS A 78 4.46 -8.03 -0.24
CA CYS A 78 4.64 -7.32 -1.50
C CYS A 78 3.28 -7.07 -2.14
N VAL A 79 3.00 -5.81 -2.46
CA VAL A 79 1.76 -5.36 -3.11
C VAL A 79 2.07 -4.46 -4.30
N GLU A 80 1.08 -4.14 -5.12
CA GLU A 80 1.31 -3.33 -6.32
C GLU A 80 1.55 -1.86 -5.99
N GLY A 81 0.79 -1.30 -5.04
CA GLY A 81 0.86 0.12 -4.78
C GLY A 81 0.56 0.56 -3.35
N PRO A 82 0.69 1.87 -3.08
CA PRO A 82 0.48 2.43 -1.74
C PRO A 82 -0.99 2.37 -1.29
N ASN A 83 -1.94 2.28 -2.21
CA ASN A 83 -3.35 2.11 -1.87
C ASN A 83 -3.61 0.73 -1.26
N ASP A 84 -2.92 -0.31 -1.77
CA ASP A 84 -3.03 -1.68 -1.26
C ASP A 84 -2.41 -1.80 0.13
N VAL A 85 -1.31 -1.07 0.39
CA VAL A 85 -0.75 -0.93 1.74
C VAL A 85 -1.79 -0.34 2.69
N ALA A 86 -2.46 0.75 2.27
CA ALA A 86 -3.47 1.41 3.09
C ALA A 86 -4.69 0.49 3.34
N PHE A 87 -5.12 -0.26 2.31
CA PHE A 87 -6.20 -1.25 2.43
C PHE A 87 -5.84 -2.32 3.46
N LEU A 88 -4.72 -3.03 3.25
CA LEU A 88 -4.32 -4.14 4.10
C LEU A 88 -4.10 -3.72 5.56
N THR A 89 -3.43 -2.59 5.79
CA THR A 89 -3.18 -2.10 7.14
C THR A 89 -4.46 -1.72 7.87
N ALA A 90 -5.41 -1.08 7.18
CA ALA A 90 -6.69 -0.70 7.80
C ALA A 90 -7.56 -1.93 8.11
N ILE A 91 -7.70 -2.87 7.16
CA ILE A 91 -8.48 -4.10 7.38
C ILE A 91 -7.84 -5.00 8.43
N SER A 92 -6.51 -5.12 8.46
CA SER A 92 -5.83 -5.94 9.47
C SER A 92 -6.09 -5.43 10.89
N ARG A 93 -6.16 -4.11 11.08
CA ARG A 93 -6.53 -3.52 12.37
C ARG A 93 -7.96 -3.86 12.77
N THR A 94 -8.92 -3.74 11.85
CA THR A 94 -10.32 -4.11 12.08
C THR A 94 -10.44 -5.60 12.41
N ALA A 95 -9.73 -6.46 11.69
CA ALA A 95 -9.71 -7.89 11.91
C ALA A 95 -9.06 -8.27 13.27
N HIS A 96 -7.93 -7.63 13.60
CA HIS A 96 -7.25 -7.83 14.89
C HIS A 96 -8.12 -7.46 16.09
N GLN A 97 -8.89 -6.38 15.98
CA GLN A 97 -9.83 -5.97 17.05
C GLN A 97 -10.94 -7.01 17.29
N ALA A 98 -11.35 -7.70 16.24
CA ALA A 98 -12.36 -8.76 16.33
C ALA A 98 -11.77 -10.12 16.71
N ASP A 99 -10.56 -10.42 16.22
CA ASP A 99 -9.81 -11.66 16.46
C ASP A 99 -8.33 -11.33 16.69
N PRO A 100 -7.86 -11.27 17.94
CA PRO A 100 -6.46 -10.96 18.26
C PRO A 100 -5.43 -11.97 17.75
N SER A 101 -5.85 -13.14 17.24
CA SER A 101 -4.95 -14.09 16.57
C SER A 101 -4.51 -13.61 15.18
N ILE A 102 -5.22 -12.66 14.59
CA ILE A 102 -4.87 -11.98 13.35
C ILE A 102 -3.92 -10.83 13.69
N VAL A 103 -2.77 -10.75 13.03
CA VAL A 103 -1.79 -9.68 13.25
C VAL A 103 -2.31 -8.32 12.77
N ASP A 104 -2.14 -7.26 13.59
CA ASP A 104 -2.28 -5.89 13.10
C ASP A 104 -1.01 -5.51 12.34
N LEU A 105 -1.11 -5.41 11.03
CA LEU A 105 0.02 -5.10 10.14
C LEU A 105 0.64 -3.73 10.40
N ASN A 106 -0.12 -2.81 10.98
CA ASN A 106 0.37 -1.46 11.27
C ASN A 106 1.29 -1.41 12.50
N SER A 107 1.17 -2.36 13.43
CA SER A 107 1.92 -2.36 14.69
C SER A 107 2.94 -3.49 14.81
N SER A 108 2.94 -4.46 13.89
CA SER A 108 3.84 -5.60 13.95
C SER A 108 5.28 -5.21 13.60
N PRO A 109 6.26 -5.41 14.50
CA PRO A 109 7.67 -5.14 14.20
C PRO A 109 8.33 -6.22 13.31
N TYR A 110 7.62 -7.32 13.05
CA TYR A 110 8.13 -8.49 12.30
C TYR A 110 7.75 -8.48 10.83
N ILE A 111 6.96 -7.50 10.39
CA ILE A 111 6.42 -7.43 9.03
C ILE A 111 6.85 -6.13 8.38
N VAL A 112 7.29 -6.23 7.14
CA VAL A 112 7.51 -5.07 6.25
C VAL A 112 6.57 -5.20 5.06
N ILE A 113 5.91 -4.09 4.68
CA ILE A 113 5.06 -4.06 3.48
C ILE A 113 5.74 -3.19 2.42
N ILE A 114 5.94 -3.74 1.23
CA ILE A 114 6.64 -3.06 0.13
C ILE A 114 5.68 -2.92 -1.06
N PRO A 115 5.34 -1.67 -1.45
CA PRO A 115 4.68 -1.42 -2.72
C PRO A 115 5.72 -1.49 -3.86
N LEU A 116 5.60 -2.49 -4.75
CA LEU A 116 6.60 -2.74 -5.79
C LEU A 116 6.47 -1.81 -7.00
N GLY A 117 5.26 -1.27 -7.24
CA GLY A 117 4.95 -0.57 -8.48
C GLY A 117 4.85 -1.51 -9.69
N GLY A 118 3.86 -1.34 -10.56
CA GLY A 118 3.57 -2.29 -11.63
C GLY A 118 4.74 -2.58 -12.58
N ASN A 119 5.62 -1.61 -12.83
CA ASN A 119 6.76 -1.78 -13.75
C ASN A 119 7.96 -2.52 -13.13
N THR A 120 8.14 -2.46 -11.82
CA THR A 120 9.30 -3.08 -11.13
C THR A 120 9.01 -4.47 -10.61
N LEU A 121 7.75 -4.88 -10.58
CA LEU A 121 7.29 -6.14 -10.04
C LEU A 121 7.97 -7.35 -10.71
N LYS A 122 8.02 -7.40 -12.04
CA LYS A 122 8.69 -8.49 -12.78
C LYS A 122 10.18 -8.57 -12.47
N GLU A 123 10.85 -7.44 -12.37
CA GLU A 123 12.27 -7.39 -12.03
C GLU A 123 12.52 -7.86 -10.60
N TRP A 124 11.67 -7.43 -9.66
CA TRP A 124 11.74 -7.87 -8.27
C TRP A 124 11.67 -9.39 -8.16
N VAL A 125 10.67 -10.00 -8.79
CA VAL A 125 10.45 -11.44 -8.73
C VAL A 125 11.56 -12.21 -9.44
N ASN A 126 12.01 -11.75 -10.61
CA ASN A 126 13.05 -12.41 -11.40
C ASN A 126 14.42 -12.39 -10.69
N HIS A 127 14.74 -11.31 -10.00
CA HIS A 127 16.03 -11.17 -9.31
C HIS A 127 16.01 -11.72 -7.89
N ASN A 128 14.83 -11.97 -7.30
CA ASN A 128 14.66 -12.44 -5.91
C ASN A 128 15.60 -11.70 -4.94
N TYR A 129 15.45 -10.38 -4.87
CA TYR A 129 16.38 -9.50 -4.14
C TYR A 129 16.55 -9.84 -2.66
N LEU A 130 15.52 -10.44 -2.03
CA LEU A 130 15.55 -10.78 -0.61
C LEU A 130 16.08 -12.20 -0.34
N GLN A 131 16.44 -12.97 -1.37
CA GLN A 131 16.95 -14.35 -1.19
C GLN A 131 18.10 -14.45 -0.19
N LYS A 132 18.99 -13.45 -0.18
CA LYS A 132 20.14 -13.42 0.73
C LYS A 132 19.76 -13.18 2.20
N LEU A 133 18.59 -12.61 2.45
CA LEU A 133 18.08 -12.37 3.80
C LEU A 133 17.36 -13.60 4.36
N ASN A 134 17.06 -14.58 3.51
CA ASN A 134 16.29 -15.79 3.86
C ASN A 134 14.94 -15.45 4.53
N THR A 135 14.35 -14.32 4.11
CA THR A 135 13.05 -13.83 4.60
C THR A 135 11.99 -14.15 3.55
N PRO A 136 10.94 -14.90 3.91
CA PRO A 136 9.86 -15.22 2.96
C PRO A 136 9.09 -13.97 2.53
N GLU A 137 8.56 -14.03 1.31
CA GLU A 137 7.73 -12.99 0.72
C GLU A 137 6.27 -13.48 0.60
N TYR A 138 5.31 -12.60 0.90
CA TYR A 138 3.89 -12.84 0.70
C TYR A 138 3.34 -11.80 -0.28
N HIS A 139 3.00 -12.23 -1.48
CA HIS A 139 2.59 -11.34 -2.55
C HIS A 139 1.07 -11.37 -2.74
N ILE A 140 0.46 -10.18 -2.86
CA ILE A 140 -0.95 -10.02 -3.21
C ILE A 140 -1.03 -9.02 -4.35
N TYR A 141 -1.65 -9.43 -5.45
CA TYR A 141 -1.80 -8.64 -6.67
C TYR A 141 -3.27 -8.55 -7.08
N ASP A 142 -3.63 -7.44 -7.70
CA ASP A 142 -4.94 -7.29 -8.30
C ASP A 142 -5.09 -8.20 -9.53
N SER A 143 -6.24 -8.86 -9.71
CA SER A 143 -6.47 -9.71 -10.88
C SER A 143 -6.73 -8.90 -12.16
N ASP A 144 -7.20 -7.66 -12.01
CA ASP A 144 -7.61 -6.76 -13.10
C ASP A 144 -8.54 -7.40 -14.13
N ASN A 145 -9.23 -8.50 -13.75
CA ASN A 145 -10.02 -9.39 -14.62
C ASN A 145 -9.21 -10.03 -15.75
N THR A 146 -7.92 -9.90 -15.79
CA THR A 146 -7.04 -10.37 -16.88
C THR A 146 -6.01 -11.40 -16.42
N HIS A 147 -5.83 -11.52 -15.09
CA HIS A 147 -4.87 -12.45 -14.46
C HIS A 147 -3.45 -12.34 -15.02
N VAL A 148 -3.00 -11.11 -15.26
CA VAL A 148 -1.67 -10.84 -15.83
C VAL A 148 -0.53 -11.26 -14.91
N HIS A 149 -0.81 -11.41 -13.62
CA HIS A 149 0.18 -11.79 -12.60
C HIS A 149 0.19 -13.29 -12.29
N ALA A 150 -0.72 -14.10 -12.86
CA ALA A 150 -0.80 -15.54 -12.60
C ALA A 150 0.53 -16.27 -12.79
N GLY A 151 1.25 -15.97 -13.90
CA GLY A 151 2.56 -16.57 -14.17
C GLY A 151 3.64 -16.16 -13.15
N ILE A 152 3.55 -14.95 -12.62
CA ILE A 152 4.45 -14.44 -11.56
C ILE A 152 4.12 -15.13 -10.23
N CYS A 153 2.84 -15.26 -9.90
CA CYS A 153 2.39 -15.99 -8.72
C CYS A 153 2.88 -17.44 -8.74
N ASP A 154 2.74 -18.12 -9.90
CA ASP A 154 3.25 -19.47 -10.09
C ASP A 154 4.77 -19.57 -9.88
N GLN A 155 5.54 -18.59 -10.35
CA GLN A 155 6.99 -18.55 -10.17
C GLN A 155 7.36 -18.42 -8.70
N ILE A 156 6.69 -17.55 -7.96
CA ILE A 156 6.94 -17.36 -6.51
C ILE A 156 6.53 -18.61 -5.73
N ASN A 157 5.35 -19.16 -6.02
CA ASN A 157 4.83 -20.34 -5.32
C ASN A 157 5.67 -21.61 -5.54
N ARG A 158 6.54 -21.64 -6.56
CA ARG A 158 7.52 -22.73 -6.78
C ARG A 158 8.82 -22.53 -6.00
N ARG A 159 9.04 -21.39 -5.35
CA ARG A 159 10.21 -21.19 -4.51
C ARG A 159 10.12 -22.09 -3.27
N SER A 160 11.25 -22.56 -2.80
CA SER A 160 11.35 -23.42 -1.59
C SER A 160 11.72 -22.62 -0.33
N ASP A 161 11.55 -21.29 -0.38
CA ASP A 161 11.93 -20.36 0.68
C ASP A 161 10.76 -19.96 1.61
N GLY A 162 9.60 -20.58 1.44
CA GLY A 162 8.38 -20.27 2.20
C GLY A 162 7.57 -19.10 1.62
N SER A 163 8.04 -18.48 0.54
CA SER A 163 7.31 -17.40 -0.14
C SER A 163 6.03 -17.90 -0.80
N SER A 164 5.03 -17.05 -0.86
CA SER A 164 3.76 -17.34 -1.54
C SER A 164 3.20 -16.11 -2.24
N ALA A 165 2.42 -16.34 -3.29
CA ALA A 165 1.81 -15.29 -4.08
C ALA A 165 0.41 -15.66 -4.54
N ARG A 166 -0.46 -14.66 -4.67
CA ARG A 166 -1.82 -14.82 -5.18
C ARG A 166 -2.31 -13.57 -5.89
N GLU A 167 -3.27 -13.73 -6.75
CA GLU A 167 -4.11 -12.65 -7.26
C GLU A 167 -5.40 -12.62 -6.44
N THR A 168 -6.03 -11.44 -6.37
CA THR A 168 -7.38 -11.29 -5.81
C THR A 168 -8.40 -12.03 -6.67
N THR A 169 -9.44 -12.62 -6.04
CA THR A 169 -10.56 -13.21 -6.81
C THR A 169 -11.48 -12.15 -7.39
N LYS A 170 -11.52 -10.97 -6.78
CA LYS A 170 -12.17 -9.79 -7.32
C LYS A 170 -11.18 -8.99 -8.17
N ARG A 171 -11.69 -8.02 -8.95
CA ARG A 171 -10.86 -7.24 -9.87
C ARG A 171 -9.68 -6.55 -9.17
N GLU A 172 -9.95 -5.84 -8.08
CA GLU A 172 -8.97 -5.07 -7.31
C GLU A 172 -9.39 -4.99 -5.84
N MET A 173 -8.51 -4.52 -4.96
CA MET A 173 -8.81 -4.44 -3.52
C MET A 173 -10.02 -3.57 -3.20
N GLU A 174 -10.31 -2.55 -4.00
CA GLU A 174 -11.48 -1.69 -3.84
C GLU A 174 -12.80 -2.45 -3.99
N ASN A 175 -12.82 -3.60 -4.66
CA ASN A 175 -14.03 -4.43 -4.80
C ASN A 175 -14.43 -5.16 -3.50
N TYR A 176 -13.59 -5.17 -2.47
CA TYR A 176 -13.91 -5.68 -1.14
C TYR A 176 -14.53 -4.61 -0.22
N ILE A 177 -14.61 -3.36 -0.66
CA ILE A 177 -15.24 -2.27 0.10
C ILE A 177 -16.76 -2.35 -0.05
N HIS A 178 -17.49 -2.24 1.06
CA HIS A 178 -18.95 -2.28 1.04
C HIS A 178 -19.55 -1.00 0.46
N SER A 179 -20.65 -1.11 -0.29
CA SER A 179 -21.33 0.03 -0.93
C SER A 179 -21.84 1.08 0.06
N ASP A 180 -22.17 0.70 1.29
CA ASP A 180 -22.54 1.66 2.32
C ASP A 180 -21.41 2.61 2.67
N VAL A 181 -20.16 2.11 2.72
CA VAL A 181 -18.98 2.95 2.93
C VAL A 181 -18.80 3.96 1.79
N VAL A 182 -19.05 3.53 0.56
CA VAL A 182 -19.01 4.42 -0.62
C VAL A 182 -20.07 5.50 -0.53
N ARG A 183 -21.31 5.11 -0.17
CA ARG A 183 -22.43 6.05 0.03
C ARG A 183 -22.08 7.09 1.10
N ASP A 184 -21.55 6.64 2.23
CA ASP A 184 -21.25 7.53 3.37
C ASP A 184 -20.06 8.46 3.10
N LEU A 185 -19.12 8.04 2.24
CA LEU A 185 -17.94 8.84 1.91
C LEU A 185 -18.18 9.82 0.76
N PHE A 186 -18.92 9.41 -0.27
CA PHE A 186 -19.08 10.16 -1.51
C PHE A 186 -20.51 10.63 -1.78
N GLY A 187 -21.50 10.19 -1.01
CA GLY A 187 -22.91 10.52 -1.23
C GLY A 187 -23.49 9.92 -2.51
N VAL A 188 -22.89 8.87 -3.05
CA VAL A 188 -23.36 8.16 -4.24
C VAL A 188 -23.81 6.75 -3.88
N GLN A 189 -24.90 6.29 -4.52
CA GLN A 189 -25.33 4.90 -4.44
C GLN A 189 -24.74 4.13 -5.60
N ILE A 190 -24.09 3.01 -5.30
CA ILE A 190 -23.50 2.11 -6.27
C ILE A 190 -23.60 0.67 -5.75
N GLU A 191 -23.93 -0.25 -6.61
CA GLU A 191 -23.83 -1.69 -6.35
C GLU A 191 -22.50 -2.18 -6.88
N ILE A 192 -21.60 -2.57 -5.99
CA ILE A 192 -20.24 -2.96 -6.35
C ILE A 192 -20.25 -4.44 -6.78
N SER A 193 -19.93 -4.72 -8.04
CA SER A 193 -19.68 -6.07 -8.53
C SER A 193 -18.21 -6.47 -8.36
N ASP A 194 -17.91 -7.75 -8.48
CA ASP A 194 -16.54 -8.28 -8.31
C ASP A 194 -15.60 -7.90 -9.45
N THR A 195 -16.14 -7.51 -10.61
CA THR A 195 -15.39 -7.20 -11.83
C THR A 195 -15.39 -5.72 -12.20
N MET A 196 -16.05 -4.87 -11.39
CA MET A 196 -16.21 -3.44 -11.64
C MET A 196 -14.88 -2.71 -11.41
N ASP A 197 -14.60 -1.68 -12.20
CA ASP A 197 -13.60 -0.66 -11.90
C ASP A 197 -14.22 0.35 -10.93
N VAL A 198 -14.13 0.05 -9.64
CA VAL A 198 -14.84 0.80 -8.58
C VAL A 198 -14.45 2.28 -8.54
N PRO A 199 -13.17 2.66 -8.58
CA PRO A 199 -12.78 4.06 -8.59
C PRO A 199 -13.31 4.84 -9.79
N ARG A 200 -13.30 4.22 -10.96
CA ARG A 200 -13.75 4.83 -12.21
C ARG A 200 -15.26 5.06 -12.21
N GLU A 201 -16.03 4.07 -11.77
CA GLU A 201 -17.50 4.18 -11.73
C GLU A 201 -17.94 5.25 -10.71
N ILE A 202 -17.34 5.29 -9.53
CA ILE A 202 -17.62 6.35 -8.55
C ILE A 202 -17.23 7.72 -9.11
N SER A 203 -16.07 7.84 -9.75
CA SER A 203 -15.63 9.07 -10.40
C SER A 203 -16.65 9.55 -11.44
N ALA A 204 -17.12 8.64 -12.31
CA ALA A 204 -18.13 8.96 -13.33
C ALA A 204 -19.43 9.46 -12.70
N LEU A 205 -19.94 8.82 -11.65
CA LEU A 205 -21.14 9.25 -10.93
C LEU A 205 -20.98 10.64 -10.28
N LEU A 206 -19.80 10.94 -9.73
CA LEU A 206 -19.50 12.24 -9.15
C LEU A 206 -19.38 13.32 -10.22
N GLN A 207 -18.71 13.05 -11.34
CA GLN A 207 -18.51 13.98 -12.45
C GLN A 207 -19.79 14.26 -13.21
N ALA A 208 -20.74 13.34 -13.24
CA ALA A 208 -22.06 13.58 -13.77
C ALA A 208 -22.84 14.69 -13.00
N ARG A 209 -22.52 14.86 -11.70
CA ARG A 209 -23.10 15.92 -10.85
C ARG A 209 -22.25 17.19 -10.83
N ASN A 210 -20.94 17.05 -10.91
CA ASN A 210 -19.97 18.14 -10.93
C ASN A 210 -18.77 17.74 -11.81
N PRO A 211 -18.61 18.33 -13.00
CA PRO A 211 -17.53 17.96 -13.94
C PRO A 211 -16.11 18.12 -13.40
N THR A 212 -15.90 18.92 -12.35
CA THR A 212 -14.61 19.10 -11.68
C THR A 212 -14.42 18.20 -10.47
N ALA A 213 -15.31 17.21 -10.27
CA ALA A 213 -15.19 16.26 -9.17
C ALA A 213 -13.97 15.34 -9.32
N TYR A 214 -13.77 14.49 -8.32
CA TYR A 214 -12.57 13.67 -8.16
C TYR A 214 -12.30 12.76 -9.37
N SER A 215 -11.03 12.71 -9.79
CA SER A 215 -10.53 11.70 -10.75
C SER A 215 -10.56 10.29 -10.14
N PRO A 216 -10.52 9.21 -10.97
CA PRO A 216 -10.46 7.84 -10.48
C PRO A 216 -9.34 7.61 -9.46
N GLU A 217 -8.13 8.15 -9.69
CA GLU A 217 -6.99 8.02 -8.77
C GLU A 217 -7.26 8.69 -7.42
N THR A 218 -7.94 9.86 -7.45
CA THR A 218 -8.34 10.56 -6.22
C THR A 218 -9.40 9.77 -5.47
N VAL A 219 -10.35 9.17 -6.18
CA VAL A 219 -11.36 8.27 -5.60
C VAL A 219 -10.69 7.06 -4.98
N LYS A 220 -9.81 6.35 -5.71
CA LYS A 220 -9.06 5.19 -5.22
C LYS A 220 -8.33 5.51 -3.92
N ARG A 221 -7.58 6.61 -3.90
CA ARG A 221 -6.87 7.06 -2.70
C ARG A 221 -7.81 7.36 -1.52
N LYS A 222 -8.95 8.06 -1.76
CA LYS A 222 -9.91 8.37 -0.70
C LYS A 222 -10.61 7.12 -0.18
N LEU A 223 -10.96 6.17 -1.04
CA LEU A 223 -11.52 4.88 -0.64
C LEU A 223 -10.60 4.17 0.34
N ASN A 224 -9.32 4.01 -0.02
CA ASN A 224 -8.37 3.27 0.80
C ASN A 224 -8.00 4.01 2.10
N LYS A 225 -7.80 5.33 2.05
CA LYS A 225 -7.41 6.10 3.25
C LYS A 225 -8.56 6.44 4.19
N LEU A 226 -9.75 6.70 3.68
CA LEU A 226 -10.89 7.19 4.46
C LEU A 226 -12.07 6.23 4.51
N GLY A 227 -12.23 5.41 3.47
CA GLY A 227 -13.30 4.44 3.37
C GLY A 227 -12.97 3.14 4.11
N VAL A 228 -11.85 2.50 3.76
CA VAL A 228 -11.46 1.21 4.36
C VAL A 228 -11.42 1.25 5.89
N PRO A 229 -10.92 2.31 6.56
CA PRO A 229 -11.00 2.41 8.03
C PRO A 229 -12.42 2.42 8.61
N ARG A 230 -13.46 2.61 7.80
CA ARG A 230 -14.87 2.54 8.20
C ARG A 230 -15.49 1.17 8.01
N MET A 231 -14.76 0.25 7.39
CA MET A 231 -15.20 -1.13 7.24
C MET A 231 -15.25 -1.81 8.61
N THR A 232 -16.39 -2.41 8.92
CA THR A 232 -16.54 -3.34 10.04
C THR A 232 -16.38 -4.77 9.55
N MET A 233 -16.16 -5.72 10.44
CA MET A 233 -16.14 -7.14 10.08
C MET A 233 -17.44 -7.59 9.44
N GLU A 234 -18.58 -7.08 9.89
CA GLU A 234 -19.90 -7.38 9.32
C GLU A 234 -19.98 -6.91 7.85
N LEU A 235 -19.56 -5.68 7.57
CA LEU A 235 -19.52 -5.15 6.20
C LEU A 235 -18.54 -5.93 5.33
N LEU A 236 -17.39 -6.32 5.88
CA LEU A 236 -16.42 -7.12 5.15
C LEU A 236 -16.98 -8.50 4.81
N HIS A 237 -17.53 -9.25 5.78
CA HIS A 237 -18.14 -10.56 5.53
C HIS A 237 -19.32 -10.48 4.56
N SER A 238 -20.12 -9.40 4.62
CA SER A 238 -21.21 -9.19 3.65
C SER A 238 -20.68 -9.04 2.23
N ARG A 239 -19.54 -8.35 2.06
CA ARG A 239 -18.96 -8.09 0.74
C ARG A 239 -18.00 -9.20 0.28
N ASP A 240 -17.39 -9.91 1.21
CA ASP A 240 -16.45 -11.02 1.01
C ASP A 240 -16.93 -12.27 1.78
N PRO A 241 -18.03 -12.92 1.31
CA PRO A 241 -18.60 -14.09 1.99
C PRO A 241 -17.67 -15.32 1.97
N ALA A 242 -16.65 -15.32 1.12
CA ALA A 242 -15.61 -16.35 1.08
C ALA A 242 -14.51 -16.13 2.10
N ASP A 243 -14.53 -15.01 2.84
CA ASP A 243 -13.48 -14.61 3.81
C ASP A 243 -12.08 -14.59 3.19
N GLU A 244 -11.97 -14.20 1.93
CA GLU A 244 -10.70 -14.21 1.21
C GLU A 244 -9.67 -13.27 1.85
N VAL A 245 -10.08 -12.03 2.14
CA VAL A 245 -9.21 -11.04 2.79
C VAL A 245 -8.78 -11.50 4.18
N ILE A 246 -9.70 -12.07 4.94
CA ILE A 246 -9.39 -12.64 6.27
C ILE A 246 -8.47 -13.86 6.14
N GLY A 247 -8.63 -14.65 5.09
CA GLY A 247 -7.73 -15.75 4.75
C GLY A 247 -6.29 -15.28 4.54
N TRP A 248 -6.09 -14.18 3.80
CA TRP A 248 -4.75 -13.60 3.63
C TRP A 248 -4.14 -13.20 4.97
N LEU A 249 -4.89 -12.50 5.81
CA LEU A 249 -4.41 -12.05 7.12
C LEU A 249 -4.10 -13.20 8.08
N ARG A 250 -4.89 -14.28 8.04
CA ARG A 250 -4.60 -15.50 8.79
C ARG A 250 -3.33 -16.19 8.30
N ASP A 251 -3.13 -16.26 6.99
CA ASP A 251 -1.91 -16.83 6.42
C ASP A 251 -0.68 -16.03 6.83
N ILE A 252 -0.76 -14.70 6.73
CA ILE A 252 0.29 -13.78 7.18
C ILE A 252 0.59 -13.97 8.68
N SER A 253 -0.45 -14.11 9.51
CA SER A 253 -0.29 -14.26 10.96
C SER A 253 0.48 -15.53 11.35
N LYS A 254 0.40 -16.59 10.56
CA LYS A 254 1.15 -17.85 10.79
C LYS A 254 2.67 -17.63 10.78
N PHE A 255 3.18 -16.73 9.93
CA PHE A 255 4.62 -16.41 9.87
C PHE A 255 5.14 -15.73 11.14
N ILE A 256 4.27 -15.07 11.88
CA ILE A 256 4.67 -14.34 13.09
C ILE A 256 4.60 -15.23 14.33
N GLN A 257 3.70 -16.21 14.31
CA GLN A 257 3.48 -17.14 15.42
C GLN A 257 4.46 -18.34 15.41
N ALA A 258 5.09 -18.60 14.27
CA ALA A 258 6.15 -19.59 14.11
C ALA A 258 7.50 -19.01 14.57
#